data_2d643107f6732e160313c22014294606
#
_entry.id   2d643107f6732e160313c22014294606
#
_cell.length_a   1.000
_cell.length_b   1.000
_cell.length_c   1.000
_cell.angle_alpha   90.00
_cell.angle_beta   90.00
_cell.angle_gamma   90.00
#
_symmetry.space_group_name_H-M   'P 1'
#
loop_
_entity.id
_entity.type
_entity.pdbx_description
1 polymer ?
#
loop_
_entity_poly.entity_id
_entity_poly.type
_entity_poly.pdbx_seq_one_letter_code
_entity_poly.pdbx_strand_id
1 'polypeptide(L)'
;MQVHIRPGPLALQWRGTDGKPFANDRATSAYFASSRTGALRHYLERQRGERYYGLGDKTGPLNLHGRRLRTLALDALGYDPARGDPLYKHWPFVLTRTESGQWWGIYYDTLCACTFDFGQEHDNYHELFRYVEIEDGDLDYYVMAGNTPGEVIAQYLRLIGGTALPPRWSLGFAQTAMGLADAPDAQAQLGAFIDRTQAEGVPVSSFHYGSGYSSRGKRRYVFTWNASKFSDPKALNAKFHAAGMRIVANVKPCLLDDHPAYPEVKQLGGFIHDAQTGQPVIEQFWDGVGAHLDFSNPQAVAWWQNGLRQQVLDYGIDVGWNDNNEYSVMDDAAACRGFGSAMPMHRSRPLHPLLMTRATYEAQARHAPGEPVYTITRGGPPGLQRYAQTWSGDNSTSWSNLRWNIRTGLQMSLSGMFNIGHDVGGFAGPSPGPELLARWVQACCLNPRMVMNSWKADGSINLPWMHPSVKAEVFAAIRLRYQLMPYLWQLFERAHVQHEPIIRPTFYDFPDDAQCLEDCDDFMLGSGLLVAPVVDEGATTRRVYLPAGPAAWFDFETGQRYAAGQWHSVDAPLARLPLFARAGARIPLSLNSGPVPQFDDAVAEVRNFG
;
A
#
# COMPACT_ATOMS: atom_id res chain seq x y z
N MET A 1 -29.37 -10.46 -5.55
CA MET A 1 -29.02 -9.98 -6.89
C MET A 1 -29.59 -10.92 -7.94
N GLN A 2 -30.11 -10.40 -9.06
CA GLN A 2 -30.59 -11.15 -10.21
C GLN A 2 -29.79 -10.73 -11.45
N VAL A 3 -29.54 -11.66 -12.37
CA VAL A 3 -28.87 -11.39 -13.64
C VAL A 3 -29.81 -11.73 -14.77
N HIS A 4 -30.10 -10.75 -15.62
CA HIS A 4 -30.86 -10.92 -16.83
C HIS A 4 -29.92 -11.05 -18.02
N ILE A 5 -30.06 -12.13 -18.77
CA ILE A 5 -29.21 -12.43 -19.92
C ILE A 5 -30.00 -12.18 -21.19
N ARG A 6 -29.48 -11.33 -22.07
CA ARG A 6 -29.99 -11.16 -23.44
C ARG A 6 -29.05 -11.90 -24.39
N PRO A 7 -29.51 -12.95 -25.08
CA PRO A 7 -28.61 -13.84 -25.83
C PRO A 7 -28.15 -13.30 -27.19
N GLY A 8 -28.87 -12.36 -27.79
CA GLY A 8 -28.47 -11.88 -29.09
C GLY A 8 -28.83 -10.41 -29.36
N PRO A 9 -27.89 -9.49 -29.40
CA PRO A 9 -26.48 -9.62 -28.98
C PRO A 9 -26.34 -9.89 -27.48
N LEU A 10 -25.32 -10.64 -27.10
CA LEU A 10 -25.07 -10.95 -25.68
C LEU A 10 -24.87 -9.67 -24.87
N ALA A 11 -25.71 -9.50 -23.87
CA ALA A 11 -25.56 -8.45 -22.87
C ALA A 11 -26.20 -8.87 -21.54
N LEU A 12 -25.60 -8.48 -20.45
CA LEU A 12 -26.06 -8.77 -19.09
C LEU A 12 -26.60 -7.50 -18.43
N GLN A 13 -27.59 -7.68 -17.58
CA GLN A 13 -28.13 -6.65 -16.72
C GLN A 13 -28.18 -7.18 -15.28
N TRP A 14 -27.59 -6.47 -14.35
CA TRP A 14 -27.62 -6.82 -12.94
C TRP A 14 -28.65 -5.99 -12.20
N ARG A 15 -29.48 -6.68 -11.41
CA ARG A 15 -30.58 -6.09 -10.64
C ARG A 15 -30.45 -6.39 -9.16
N GLY A 16 -30.85 -5.43 -8.35
CA GLY A 16 -30.97 -5.60 -6.91
C GLY A 16 -32.10 -6.56 -6.53
N THR A 17 -32.28 -6.80 -5.23
CA THR A 17 -33.40 -7.59 -4.69
C THR A 17 -34.75 -6.91 -4.88
N ASP A 18 -34.75 -5.60 -5.07
CA ASP A 18 -35.93 -4.78 -5.42
C ASP A 18 -36.29 -4.84 -6.92
N GLY A 19 -35.55 -5.61 -7.72
CA GLY A 19 -35.74 -5.76 -9.17
C GLY A 19 -35.21 -4.59 -10.01
N LYS A 20 -34.66 -3.53 -9.40
CA LYS A 20 -34.10 -2.39 -10.15
C LYS A 20 -32.71 -2.70 -10.68
N PRO A 21 -32.40 -2.29 -11.92
CA PRO A 21 -31.06 -2.44 -12.48
C PRO A 21 -30.09 -1.45 -11.81
N PHE A 22 -28.91 -1.94 -11.48
CA PHE A 22 -27.81 -1.11 -10.96
C PHE A 22 -26.59 -1.11 -11.90
N ALA A 23 -26.47 -2.10 -12.77
CA ALA A 23 -25.43 -2.19 -13.78
C ALA A 23 -25.96 -2.85 -15.06
N ASN A 24 -25.51 -2.37 -16.19
CA ASN A 24 -25.86 -2.90 -17.50
C ASN A 24 -24.63 -3.02 -18.37
N ASP A 25 -24.55 -4.09 -19.13
CA ASP A 25 -23.72 -4.12 -20.32
C ASP A 25 -24.20 -3.13 -21.37
N ARG A 26 -23.30 -2.62 -22.18
CA ARG A 26 -23.67 -1.84 -23.37
C ARG A 26 -24.62 -2.65 -24.24
N ALA A 27 -25.70 -2.03 -24.71
CA ALA A 27 -26.82 -2.71 -25.37
C ALA A 27 -26.42 -3.50 -26.62
N THR A 28 -25.34 -3.08 -27.31
CA THR A 28 -24.77 -3.74 -28.48
C THR A 28 -23.26 -3.84 -28.34
N SER A 29 -22.68 -4.95 -28.83
CA SER A 29 -21.23 -5.15 -28.79
C SER A 29 -20.64 -4.96 -27.38
N ALA A 30 -21.29 -5.53 -26.36
CA ALA A 30 -20.79 -5.47 -24.98
C ALA A 30 -19.46 -6.20 -24.83
N TYR A 31 -19.28 -7.28 -25.56
CA TYR A 31 -18.08 -8.11 -25.52
C TYR A 31 -17.38 -8.11 -26.89
N PHE A 32 -16.10 -7.90 -26.88
CA PHE A 32 -15.26 -7.90 -28.07
C PHE A 32 -14.00 -8.72 -27.82
N ALA A 33 -13.65 -9.58 -28.77
CA ALA A 33 -12.40 -10.32 -28.77
C ALA A 33 -11.62 -10.00 -30.05
N SER A 34 -10.38 -9.55 -29.90
CA SER A 34 -9.49 -9.25 -31.02
C SER A 34 -8.83 -10.53 -31.51
N SER A 35 -9.18 -10.99 -32.70
CA SER A 35 -8.48 -12.12 -33.34
C SER A 35 -7.02 -11.81 -33.71
N ARG A 36 -6.64 -10.53 -33.74
CA ARG A 36 -5.29 -10.09 -34.09
C ARG A 36 -4.35 -10.05 -32.89
N THR A 37 -4.84 -9.61 -31.72
CA THR A 37 -3.99 -9.34 -30.55
C THR A 37 -4.30 -10.27 -29.36
N GLY A 38 -5.41 -11.00 -29.38
CA GLY A 38 -5.89 -11.75 -28.22
C GLY A 38 -6.64 -10.88 -27.18
N ALA A 39 -6.58 -9.57 -27.30
CA ALA A 39 -7.17 -8.67 -26.33
C ALA A 39 -8.70 -8.81 -26.28
N LEU A 40 -9.23 -8.75 -25.05
CA LEU A 40 -10.66 -8.80 -24.76
C LEU A 40 -11.13 -7.44 -24.24
N ARG A 41 -12.34 -7.03 -24.63
CA ARG A 41 -12.99 -5.83 -24.10
C ARG A 41 -14.37 -6.17 -23.56
N HIS A 42 -14.68 -5.56 -22.42
CA HIS A 42 -16.02 -5.58 -21.83
C HIS A 42 -16.52 -4.14 -21.66
N TYR A 43 -17.62 -3.83 -22.34
CA TYR A 43 -18.25 -2.51 -22.36
C TYR A 43 -19.50 -2.50 -21.48
N LEU A 44 -19.57 -1.54 -20.58
CA LEU A 44 -20.68 -1.29 -19.68
C LEU A 44 -21.32 0.06 -20.02
N GLU A 45 -22.64 0.18 -19.88
CA GLU A 45 -23.31 1.47 -19.88
C GLU A 45 -22.81 2.32 -18.72
N ARG A 46 -22.84 3.64 -18.89
CA ARG A 46 -22.39 4.63 -17.91
C ARG A 46 -23.39 5.76 -17.77
N GLN A 47 -23.69 6.17 -16.56
CA GLN A 47 -24.47 7.36 -16.25
C GLN A 47 -23.54 8.56 -16.01
N ARG A 48 -24.03 9.80 -16.24
CA ARG A 48 -23.23 11.01 -16.07
C ARG A 48 -22.78 11.23 -14.62
N GLY A 49 -23.68 10.94 -13.67
CA GLY A 49 -23.42 11.10 -12.23
C GLY A 49 -22.73 9.93 -11.55
N GLU A 50 -22.31 8.89 -12.28
CA GLU A 50 -21.57 7.77 -11.70
C GLU A 50 -20.19 8.19 -11.22
N ARG A 51 -19.77 7.59 -10.10
CA ARG A 51 -18.44 7.78 -9.51
C ARG A 51 -17.73 6.44 -9.42
N TYR A 52 -16.44 6.43 -9.70
CA TYR A 52 -15.62 5.23 -9.76
C TYR A 52 -14.42 5.35 -8.84
N TYR A 53 -14.13 4.28 -8.11
CA TYR A 53 -13.03 4.18 -7.15
C TYR A 53 -12.36 2.81 -7.31
N GLY A 54 -11.21 2.61 -6.64
CA GLY A 54 -10.52 1.32 -6.67
C GLY A 54 -9.28 1.33 -7.56
N LEU A 55 -8.99 0.21 -8.24
CA LEU A 55 -7.78 -0.02 -9.03
C LEU A 55 -6.46 0.04 -8.25
N GLY A 56 -6.48 -0.05 -6.91
CA GLY A 56 -5.26 -0.12 -6.10
C GLY A 56 -4.58 1.23 -5.90
N ASP A 57 -3.27 1.28 -6.15
CA ASP A 57 -2.39 2.44 -5.93
C ASP A 57 -2.47 3.47 -7.07
N LYS A 58 -3.64 4.06 -7.29
CA LYS A 58 -3.84 5.08 -8.32
C LYS A 58 -3.56 6.49 -7.81
N THR A 59 -2.98 7.31 -8.69
CA THR A 59 -2.67 8.72 -8.46
C THR A 59 -3.86 9.63 -8.79
N GLY A 60 -3.78 10.88 -8.36
CA GLY A 60 -4.74 11.93 -8.72
C GLY A 60 -6.05 11.85 -7.94
N PRO A 61 -7.14 12.36 -8.53
CA PRO A 61 -8.44 12.44 -7.88
C PRO A 61 -8.95 11.08 -7.39
N LEU A 62 -9.67 11.08 -6.27
CA LEU A 62 -10.24 9.86 -5.70
C LEU A 62 -11.33 9.29 -6.61
N ASN A 63 -12.18 10.17 -7.20
CA ASN A 63 -13.11 9.78 -8.23
C ASN A 63 -12.42 9.64 -9.60
N LEU A 64 -12.42 8.43 -10.15
CA LEU A 64 -11.73 8.08 -11.39
C LEU A 64 -12.54 8.41 -12.66
N HIS A 65 -13.72 9.04 -12.54
CA HIS A 65 -14.57 9.41 -13.66
C HIS A 65 -13.81 10.24 -14.71
N GLY A 66 -13.99 9.91 -15.99
CA GLY A 66 -13.33 10.58 -17.12
C GLY A 66 -11.85 10.25 -17.32
N ARG A 67 -11.30 9.28 -16.57
CA ARG A 67 -9.90 8.86 -16.69
C ARG A 67 -9.77 7.54 -17.45
N ARG A 68 -8.59 7.37 -18.07
CA ARG A 68 -8.13 6.07 -18.61
C ARG A 68 -6.89 5.66 -17.81
N LEU A 69 -6.91 4.46 -17.24
CA LEU A 69 -5.91 3.98 -16.29
C LEU A 69 -5.54 2.53 -16.59
N ARG A 70 -4.26 2.17 -16.37
CA ARG A 70 -3.78 0.79 -16.52
C ARG A 70 -3.58 0.14 -15.15
N THR A 71 -3.86 -1.16 -15.05
CA THR A 71 -3.39 -2.01 -13.95
C THR A 71 -2.29 -2.91 -14.45
N LEU A 72 -1.08 -2.58 -14.06
CA LEU A 72 0.16 -3.28 -14.41
C LEU A 72 1.19 -2.91 -13.35
N ALA A 73 1.80 -3.91 -12.71
CA ALA A 73 2.87 -3.66 -11.75
C ALA A 73 4.15 -3.21 -12.47
N LEU A 74 4.62 -1.99 -12.15
CA LEU A 74 5.87 -1.40 -12.65
C LEU A 74 6.63 -0.71 -11.52
N ASP A 75 7.96 -0.68 -11.61
CA ASP A 75 8.80 0.18 -10.74
C ASP A 75 8.72 1.62 -11.24
N ALA A 76 7.92 2.42 -10.57
CA ALA A 76 7.59 3.79 -10.96
C ALA A 76 8.31 4.82 -10.07
N LEU A 77 9.62 4.65 -9.83
CA LEU A 77 10.43 5.54 -8.99
C LEU A 77 10.16 7.03 -9.29
N GLY A 78 9.79 7.77 -8.26
CA GLY A 78 9.57 9.20 -8.35
C GLY A 78 8.37 9.61 -9.21
N TYR A 79 7.36 8.76 -9.29
CA TYR A 79 6.14 9.00 -10.07
C TYR A 79 5.49 10.37 -9.81
N ASP A 80 4.82 10.91 -10.82
CA ASP A 80 3.95 12.08 -10.66
C ASP A 80 2.74 11.69 -9.81
N PRO A 81 2.56 12.28 -8.61
CA PRO A 81 1.50 11.88 -7.68
C PRO A 81 0.08 12.27 -8.13
N ALA A 82 -0.05 13.13 -9.14
CA ALA A 82 -1.33 13.57 -9.69
C ALA A 82 -1.73 12.80 -10.96
N ARG A 83 -0.76 12.24 -11.71
CA ARG A 83 -1.00 11.73 -13.06
C ARG A 83 -0.29 10.41 -13.37
N GLY A 84 0.72 10.01 -12.58
CA GLY A 84 1.51 8.80 -12.85
C GLY A 84 0.64 7.53 -12.90
N ASP A 85 0.75 6.74 -13.97
CA ASP A 85 0.02 5.48 -14.14
C ASP A 85 0.70 4.66 -15.25
N PRO A 86 0.88 3.35 -15.10
CA PRO A 86 0.60 2.54 -13.92
C PRO A 86 1.66 2.71 -12.81
N LEU A 87 1.35 2.19 -11.60
CA LEU A 87 2.27 2.13 -10.46
C LEU A 87 2.66 0.68 -10.12
N TYR A 88 2.86 0.38 -8.84
CA TYR A 88 3.52 -0.84 -8.36
C TYR A 88 2.60 -2.07 -8.30
N LYS A 89 1.27 -1.90 -8.42
CA LYS A 89 0.30 -2.98 -8.20
C LYS A 89 -0.60 -3.24 -9.39
N HIS A 90 -0.93 -4.52 -9.58
CA HIS A 90 -1.96 -4.94 -10.49
C HIS A 90 -3.25 -5.19 -9.70
N TRP A 91 -4.29 -4.35 -9.87
CA TRP A 91 -5.49 -4.42 -9.03
C TRP A 91 -6.77 -4.15 -9.80
N PRO A 92 -7.31 -5.12 -10.55
CA PRO A 92 -8.44 -4.92 -11.46
C PRO A 92 -9.80 -5.01 -10.75
N PHE A 93 -9.98 -4.23 -9.68
CA PHE A 93 -11.22 -4.08 -8.93
C PHE A 93 -11.72 -2.64 -8.98
N VAL A 94 -12.97 -2.45 -9.40
CA VAL A 94 -13.65 -1.16 -9.47
C VAL A 94 -14.84 -1.15 -8.53
N LEU A 95 -14.90 -0.15 -7.67
CA LEU A 95 -16.05 0.20 -6.85
C LEU A 95 -16.80 1.35 -7.51
N THR A 96 -18.09 1.18 -7.75
CA THR A 96 -18.95 2.15 -8.44
C THR A 96 -20.08 2.62 -7.53
N ARG A 97 -20.32 3.94 -7.50
CA ARG A 97 -21.55 4.53 -6.99
C ARG A 97 -22.37 5.03 -8.17
N THR A 98 -23.58 4.49 -8.31
CA THR A 98 -24.52 4.94 -9.35
C THR A 98 -25.03 6.35 -9.07
N GLU A 99 -25.63 7.00 -10.06
CA GLU A 99 -26.28 8.30 -9.90
C GLU A 99 -27.41 8.26 -8.86
N SER A 100 -28.10 7.13 -8.73
CA SER A 100 -29.15 6.90 -7.73
C SER A 100 -28.63 6.61 -6.31
N GLY A 101 -27.31 6.50 -6.12
CA GLY A 101 -26.69 6.24 -4.82
C GLY A 101 -26.42 4.75 -4.50
N GLN A 102 -26.78 3.83 -5.38
CA GLN A 102 -26.50 2.40 -5.22
C GLN A 102 -25.01 2.13 -5.36
N TRP A 103 -24.44 1.28 -4.49
CA TRP A 103 -23.06 0.84 -4.57
C TRP A 103 -22.94 -0.56 -5.18
N TRP A 104 -21.94 -0.77 -6.02
CA TRP A 104 -21.60 -2.07 -6.57
C TRP A 104 -20.13 -2.13 -6.95
N GLY A 105 -19.58 -3.34 -7.07
CA GLY A 105 -18.21 -3.58 -7.47
C GLY A 105 -18.12 -4.60 -8.58
N ILE A 106 -17.07 -4.48 -9.39
CA ILE A 106 -16.68 -5.50 -10.36
C ILE A 106 -15.19 -5.79 -10.19
N TYR A 107 -14.86 -7.07 -10.07
CA TYR A 107 -13.50 -7.58 -10.03
C TYR A 107 -13.27 -8.47 -11.24
N TYR A 108 -12.29 -8.11 -12.06
CA TYR A 108 -11.85 -8.94 -13.17
C TYR A 108 -10.74 -9.86 -12.69
N ASP A 109 -10.99 -11.17 -12.67
CA ASP A 109 -10.04 -12.17 -12.18
C ASP A 109 -9.02 -12.53 -13.26
N THR A 110 -8.09 -11.64 -13.48
CA THR A 110 -7.04 -11.76 -14.49
C THR A 110 -5.70 -11.26 -13.96
N LEU A 111 -4.63 -11.88 -14.41
CA LEU A 111 -3.25 -11.44 -14.17
C LEU A 111 -2.66 -10.68 -15.36
N CYS A 112 -3.40 -10.60 -16.47
CA CYS A 112 -3.00 -9.81 -17.64
C CYS A 112 -3.18 -8.32 -17.37
N ALA A 113 -2.35 -7.51 -17.98
CA ALA A 113 -2.50 -6.07 -17.90
C ALA A 113 -3.89 -5.63 -18.41
N CYS A 114 -4.49 -4.69 -17.70
CA CYS A 114 -5.80 -4.15 -18.05
C CYS A 114 -5.74 -2.65 -18.24
N THR A 115 -6.53 -2.15 -19.18
CA THR A 115 -6.82 -0.72 -19.34
C THR A 115 -8.29 -0.47 -19.02
N PHE A 116 -8.55 0.40 -18.05
CA PHE A 116 -9.89 0.84 -17.66
C PHE A 116 -10.13 2.23 -18.20
N ASP A 117 -11.19 2.39 -18.98
CA ASP A 117 -11.69 3.69 -19.45
C ASP A 117 -13.00 4.04 -18.76
N PHE A 118 -13.00 5.12 -18.00
CA PHE A 118 -14.16 5.59 -17.24
C PHE A 118 -14.90 6.74 -17.95
N GLY A 119 -14.98 6.67 -19.28
CA GLY A 119 -15.70 7.62 -20.12
C GLY A 119 -14.81 8.71 -20.73
N GLN A 120 -13.51 8.45 -20.89
CA GLN A 120 -12.64 9.27 -21.72
C GLN A 120 -12.94 9.03 -23.21
N GLU A 121 -13.20 7.77 -23.59
CA GLU A 121 -13.64 7.42 -24.93
C GLU A 121 -15.15 7.56 -25.08
N HIS A 122 -15.60 8.13 -26.17
CA HIS A 122 -17.01 8.26 -26.56
C HIS A 122 -17.13 8.28 -28.08
N ASP A 123 -18.30 7.91 -28.59
CA ASP A 123 -18.63 8.00 -30.02
C ASP A 123 -20.07 8.51 -30.22
N ASN A 124 -20.47 8.69 -31.47
CA ASN A 124 -21.80 9.18 -31.83
C ASN A 124 -22.84 8.06 -32.08
N TYR A 125 -22.45 6.80 -31.90
CA TYR A 125 -23.30 5.64 -32.24
C TYR A 125 -23.85 4.91 -31.02
N HIS A 126 -23.18 5.09 -29.85
CA HIS A 126 -23.58 4.46 -28.61
C HIS A 126 -23.91 5.50 -27.55
N GLU A 127 -24.76 5.13 -26.60
CA GLU A 127 -24.97 5.87 -25.37
C GLU A 127 -23.65 5.89 -24.56
N LEU A 128 -23.60 6.69 -23.51
CA LEU A 128 -22.40 6.80 -22.67
C LEU A 128 -21.97 5.42 -22.15
N PHE A 129 -20.70 5.11 -22.34
CA PHE A 129 -20.13 3.83 -21.92
C PHE A 129 -18.80 4.02 -21.16
N ARG A 130 -18.40 2.95 -20.53
CA ARG A 130 -17.05 2.70 -19.99
C ARG A 130 -16.64 1.29 -20.41
N TYR A 131 -15.32 1.00 -20.35
CA TYR A 131 -14.87 -0.36 -20.67
C TYR A 131 -13.60 -0.73 -19.92
N VAL A 132 -13.35 -2.03 -19.86
CA VAL A 132 -12.04 -2.61 -19.59
C VAL A 132 -11.55 -3.29 -20.86
N GLU A 133 -10.25 -3.12 -21.15
CA GLU A 133 -9.50 -3.95 -22.09
C GLU A 133 -8.51 -4.79 -21.31
N ILE A 134 -8.54 -6.10 -21.51
CA ILE A 134 -7.60 -7.08 -20.97
C ILE A 134 -6.70 -7.50 -22.13
N GLU A 135 -5.38 -7.42 -21.97
CA GLU A 135 -4.42 -7.61 -23.07
C GLU A 135 -4.44 -9.03 -23.64
N ASP A 136 -4.76 -10.05 -22.82
CA ASP A 136 -4.83 -11.46 -23.21
C ASP A 136 -5.57 -12.29 -22.15
N GLY A 137 -5.82 -13.59 -22.41
CA GLY A 137 -6.43 -14.53 -21.47
C GLY A 137 -7.92 -14.67 -21.62
N ASP A 138 -8.61 -14.91 -20.52
CA ASP A 138 -10.06 -15.10 -20.45
C ASP A 138 -10.75 -13.89 -19.83
N LEU A 139 -12.05 -13.75 -20.08
CA LEU A 139 -12.88 -12.75 -19.45
C LEU A 139 -13.65 -13.40 -18.29
N ASP A 140 -13.03 -13.43 -17.13
CA ASP A 140 -13.66 -13.86 -15.88
C ASP A 140 -13.82 -12.67 -14.93
N TYR A 141 -15.02 -12.51 -14.35
CA TYR A 141 -15.28 -11.42 -13.44
C TYR A 141 -16.38 -11.72 -12.43
N TYR A 142 -16.32 -11.04 -11.30
CA TYR A 142 -17.26 -11.13 -10.19
C TYR A 142 -17.93 -9.78 -9.97
N VAL A 143 -19.27 -9.79 -9.85
CA VAL A 143 -20.06 -8.60 -9.55
C VAL A 143 -20.62 -8.69 -8.15
N MET A 144 -20.47 -7.62 -7.37
CA MET A 144 -20.95 -7.49 -6.00
C MET A 144 -21.87 -6.28 -5.91
N ALA A 145 -22.91 -6.36 -5.09
CA ALA A 145 -23.82 -5.25 -4.85
C ALA A 145 -24.05 -5.05 -3.36
N GLY A 146 -24.17 -3.80 -2.94
CA GLY A 146 -24.42 -3.42 -1.55
C GLY A 146 -25.10 -2.07 -1.45
N ASN A 147 -25.66 -1.77 -0.28
CA ASN A 147 -26.24 -0.46 0.02
C ASN A 147 -25.16 0.56 0.40
N THR A 148 -24.01 0.08 0.82
CA THR A 148 -22.87 0.88 1.25
C THR A 148 -21.59 0.42 0.56
N PRO A 149 -20.55 1.28 0.45
CA PRO A 149 -19.25 0.87 -0.07
C PRO A 149 -18.62 -0.25 0.77
N GLY A 150 -18.86 -0.25 2.08
CA GLY A 150 -18.34 -1.27 3.01
C GLY A 150 -18.90 -2.65 2.73
N GLU A 151 -20.19 -2.77 2.42
CA GLU A 151 -20.80 -4.06 2.05
C GLU A 151 -20.18 -4.66 0.79
N VAL A 152 -19.88 -3.83 -0.20
CA VAL A 152 -19.26 -4.25 -1.46
C VAL A 152 -17.81 -4.69 -1.22
N ILE A 153 -17.03 -3.88 -0.50
CA ILE A 153 -15.63 -4.19 -0.17
C ILE A 153 -15.52 -5.45 0.68
N ALA A 154 -16.43 -5.65 1.63
CA ALA A 154 -16.45 -6.88 2.43
C ALA A 154 -16.78 -8.13 1.61
N GLN A 155 -17.65 -8.03 0.61
CA GLN A 155 -17.91 -9.14 -0.34
C GLN A 155 -16.65 -9.44 -1.17
N TYR A 156 -15.99 -8.41 -1.66
CA TYR A 156 -14.74 -8.54 -2.40
C TYR A 156 -13.65 -9.22 -1.55
N LEU A 157 -13.45 -8.78 -0.31
CA LEU A 157 -12.44 -9.38 0.58
C LEU A 157 -12.78 -10.82 1.00
N ARG A 158 -14.05 -11.20 1.07
CA ARG A 158 -14.41 -12.62 1.24
C ARG A 158 -14.00 -13.48 0.05
N LEU A 159 -13.96 -12.92 -1.16
CA LEU A 159 -13.50 -13.62 -2.36
C LEU A 159 -11.98 -13.75 -2.41
N ILE A 160 -11.26 -12.63 -2.21
CA ILE A 160 -9.80 -12.58 -2.37
C ILE A 160 -8.99 -12.80 -1.08
N GLY A 161 -9.67 -12.94 0.05
CA GLY A 161 -9.12 -13.06 1.39
C GLY A 161 -9.00 -11.72 2.13
N GLY A 162 -9.17 -11.76 3.45
CA GLY A 162 -9.11 -10.58 4.32
C GLY A 162 -7.69 -10.12 4.64
N THR A 163 -7.59 -8.96 5.28
CA THR A 163 -6.32 -8.38 5.75
C THR A 163 -5.74 -9.23 6.88
N ALA A 164 -4.47 -9.60 6.80
CA ALA A 164 -3.75 -10.26 7.90
C ALA A 164 -3.71 -9.35 9.14
N LEU A 165 -3.89 -9.94 10.33
CA LEU A 165 -3.64 -9.25 11.58
C LEU A 165 -2.12 -9.23 11.82
N PRO A 166 -1.46 -8.06 11.76
CA PRO A 166 -0.01 -7.99 11.91
C PRO A 166 0.40 -8.06 13.39
N PRO A 167 1.67 -8.33 13.71
CA PRO A 167 2.16 -8.20 15.08
C PRO A 167 2.04 -6.75 15.55
N ARG A 168 1.68 -6.57 16.81
CA ARG A 168 1.39 -5.23 17.39
C ARG A 168 2.52 -4.21 17.22
N TRP A 169 3.78 -4.66 17.38
CA TRP A 169 4.93 -3.77 17.23
C TRP A 169 5.02 -3.11 15.83
N SER A 170 4.46 -3.75 14.79
CA SER A 170 4.48 -3.22 13.42
C SER A 170 3.60 -1.98 13.23
N LEU A 171 2.71 -1.70 14.19
CA LEU A 171 1.88 -0.50 14.19
C LEU A 171 2.66 0.74 14.65
N GLY A 172 3.80 0.59 15.33
CA GLY A 172 4.62 1.71 15.79
C GLY A 172 5.28 2.48 14.65
N PHE A 173 5.99 3.53 15.00
CA PHE A 173 6.83 4.27 14.05
C PHE A 173 8.03 3.40 13.64
N ALA A 174 8.28 3.33 12.36
CA ALA A 174 9.44 2.66 11.78
C ALA A 174 10.37 3.67 11.10
N GLN A 175 11.67 3.43 11.24
CA GLN A 175 12.71 4.17 10.52
C GLN A 175 13.38 3.26 9.52
N THR A 176 13.63 3.77 8.34
CA THR A 176 14.56 3.21 7.38
C THR A 176 15.37 4.34 6.75
N ALA A 177 16.58 4.03 6.33
CA ALA A 177 17.42 4.98 5.62
C ALA A 177 18.41 4.20 4.76
N MET A 178 18.22 4.27 3.45
CA MET A 178 19.12 3.59 2.51
C MET A 178 20.57 4.03 2.74
N GLY A 179 20.80 5.34 2.95
CA GLY A 179 22.12 5.90 3.17
C GLY A 179 22.87 5.33 4.37
N LEU A 180 22.18 4.99 5.47
CA LEU A 180 22.83 4.37 6.64
C LEU A 180 23.34 2.96 6.32
N ALA A 181 22.54 2.15 5.61
CA ALA A 181 22.94 0.80 5.21
C ALA A 181 23.98 0.79 4.08
N ASP A 182 23.99 1.84 3.25
CA ASP A 182 24.97 2.01 2.16
C ASP A 182 26.32 2.59 2.63
N ALA A 183 26.38 3.19 3.80
CA ALA A 183 27.61 3.81 4.32
C ALA A 183 28.76 2.79 4.43
N PRO A 184 30.02 3.22 4.23
CA PRO A 184 31.19 2.35 4.39
C PRO A 184 31.34 1.78 5.81
N ASP A 185 30.91 2.53 6.83
CA ASP A 185 30.90 2.20 8.25
C ASP A 185 29.46 1.96 8.79
N ALA A 186 28.60 1.34 7.97
CA ALA A 186 27.17 1.19 8.23
C ALA A 186 26.86 0.63 9.63
N GLN A 187 27.60 -0.38 10.10
CA GLN A 187 27.37 -0.94 11.43
C GLN A 187 27.57 0.09 12.55
N ALA A 188 28.59 0.95 12.44
CA ALA A 188 28.82 2.00 13.42
C ALA A 188 27.75 3.09 13.37
N GLN A 189 27.35 3.53 12.17
CA GLN A 189 26.29 4.54 12.01
C GLN A 189 24.92 4.04 12.51
N LEU A 190 24.59 2.78 12.27
CA LEU A 190 23.36 2.16 12.78
C LEU A 190 23.43 1.99 14.31
N GLY A 191 24.59 1.65 14.86
CA GLY A 191 24.79 1.67 16.30
C GLY A 191 24.57 3.05 16.93
N ALA A 192 25.11 4.10 16.29
CA ALA A 192 24.91 5.48 16.71
C ALA A 192 23.45 5.95 16.55
N PHE A 193 22.73 5.47 15.52
CA PHE A 193 21.30 5.73 15.37
C PHE A 193 20.50 5.19 16.57
N ILE A 194 20.78 3.96 17.02
CA ILE A 194 20.12 3.38 18.21
C ILE A 194 20.36 4.26 19.43
N ASP A 195 21.62 4.61 19.68
CA ASP A 195 21.99 5.44 20.84
C ASP A 195 21.33 6.82 20.78
N ARG A 196 21.23 7.40 19.58
CA ARG A 196 20.57 8.67 19.34
C ARG A 196 19.07 8.63 19.60
N THR A 197 18.37 7.58 19.16
CA THR A 197 16.92 7.46 19.44
C THR A 197 16.62 7.43 20.93
N GLN A 198 17.46 6.73 21.71
CA GLN A 198 17.34 6.66 23.16
C GLN A 198 17.63 8.02 23.82
N ALA A 199 18.69 8.71 23.41
CA ALA A 199 19.06 10.03 23.92
C ALA A 199 17.99 11.10 23.63
N GLU A 200 17.36 11.07 22.45
CA GLU A 200 16.31 12.00 22.05
C GLU A 200 14.93 11.64 22.65
N GLY A 201 14.77 10.43 23.18
CA GLY A 201 13.49 9.96 23.74
C GLY A 201 12.37 9.84 22.70
N VAL A 202 12.71 9.50 21.44
CA VAL A 202 11.74 9.27 20.38
C VAL A 202 11.43 7.78 20.27
N PRO A 203 10.15 7.35 20.35
CA PRO A 203 9.81 5.93 20.24
C PRO A 203 9.96 5.46 18.80
N VAL A 204 10.73 4.37 18.60
CA VAL A 204 10.90 3.68 17.31
C VAL A 204 10.64 2.19 17.53
N SER A 205 9.60 1.64 16.90
CA SER A 205 9.24 0.22 17.09
C SER A 205 10.01 -0.73 16.18
N SER A 206 10.49 -0.25 15.03
CA SER A 206 11.30 -1.06 14.14
C SER A 206 12.26 -0.24 13.30
N PHE A 207 13.35 -0.89 12.91
CA PHE A 207 14.27 -0.37 11.91
C PHE A 207 14.27 -1.27 10.68
N HIS A 208 14.16 -0.66 9.49
CA HIS A 208 14.15 -1.40 8.24
C HIS A 208 15.50 -1.21 7.52
N TYR A 209 16.26 -2.27 7.39
CA TYR A 209 17.48 -2.25 6.58
C TYR A 209 17.11 -2.06 5.10
N GLY A 210 17.60 -1.01 4.48
CA GLY A 210 17.70 -0.93 3.03
C GLY A 210 18.70 -1.98 2.51
N SER A 211 18.64 -2.29 1.21
CA SER A 211 19.47 -3.34 0.59
C SER A 211 20.99 -3.13 0.65
N GLY A 212 21.44 -2.00 1.19
CA GLY A 212 22.86 -1.67 1.37
C GLY A 212 23.67 -2.69 2.20
N TYR A 213 23.02 -3.44 3.10
CA TYR A 213 23.70 -4.48 3.88
C TYR A 213 24.27 -5.61 3.02
N SER A 214 23.71 -5.87 1.85
CA SER A 214 24.15 -6.88 0.88
C SER A 214 24.96 -6.29 -0.29
N SER A 215 25.27 -4.99 -0.27
CA SER A 215 25.87 -4.30 -1.41
C SER A 215 27.37 -4.55 -1.52
N ARG A 216 27.87 -4.64 -2.77
CA ARG A 216 29.29 -4.58 -3.13
C ARG A 216 29.44 -3.53 -4.24
N GLY A 217 30.01 -2.40 -3.95
CA GLY A 217 29.91 -1.23 -4.81
C GLY A 217 28.45 -0.79 -4.98
N LYS A 218 27.98 -0.67 -6.22
CA LYS A 218 26.58 -0.32 -6.53
C LYS A 218 25.63 -1.51 -6.64
N ARG A 219 26.16 -2.75 -6.75
CA ARG A 219 25.38 -3.99 -6.92
C ARG A 219 24.91 -4.56 -5.59
N ARG A 220 23.75 -5.21 -5.56
CA ARG A 220 23.15 -5.86 -4.39
C ARG A 220 23.04 -7.36 -4.66
N TYR A 221 23.39 -8.15 -3.64
CA TYR A 221 23.40 -9.60 -3.73
C TYR A 221 22.53 -10.18 -2.63
N VAL A 222 21.28 -10.48 -2.95
CA VAL A 222 20.31 -11.00 -1.98
C VAL A 222 20.88 -12.22 -1.25
N PHE A 223 20.55 -12.34 0.04
CA PHE A 223 21.06 -13.40 0.93
C PHE A 223 22.59 -13.41 1.09
N THR A 224 23.19 -12.23 1.07
CA THR A 224 24.60 -12.04 1.46
C THR A 224 24.75 -10.87 2.41
N TRP A 225 25.84 -10.85 3.16
CA TRP A 225 26.25 -9.71 3.98
C TRP A 225 27.57 -9.13 3.47
N ASN A 226 27.66 -7.81 3.49
CA ASN A 226 28.94 -7.15 3.22
C ASN A 226 29.73 -7.03 4.51
N ALA A 227 30.70 -7.96 4.73
CA ALA A 227 31.50 -8.03 5.94
C ALA A 227 32.39 -6.79 6.16
N SER A 228 32.71 -6.01 5.11
CA SER A 228 33.45 -4.76 5.28
C SER A 228 32.63 -3.63 5.90
N LYS A 229 31.31 -3.68 5.75
CA LYS A 229 30.37 -2.70 6.32
C LYS A 229 29.75 -3.19 7.62
N PHE A 230 29.58 -4.50 7.74
CA PHE A 230 28.94 -5.20 8.85
C PHE A 230 29.89 -6.30 9.36
N SER A 231 30.78 -5.95 10.28
CA SER A 231 31.76 -6.88 10.84
C SER A 231 31.12 -7.92 11.76
N ASP A 232 30.05 -7.55 12.45
CA ASP A 232 29.23 -8.43 13.29
C ASP A 232 27.74 -8.02 13.22
N PRO A 233 27.03 -8.44 12.19
CA PRO A 233 25.61 -8.09 12.03
C PRO A 233 24.73 -8.69 13.12
N LYS A 234 25.09 -9.84 13.70
CA LYS A 234 24.32 -10.45 14.80
C LYS A 234 24.36 -9.61 16.06
N ALA A 235 25.55 -9.11 16.43
CA ALA A 235 25.70 -8.20 17.58
C ALA A 235 24.94 -6.88 17.37
N LEU A 236 24.95 -6.32 16.15
CA LEU A 236 24.17 -5.13 15.83
C LEU A 236 22.66 -5.40 15.97
N ASN A 237 22.17 -6.51 15.42
CA ASN A 237 20.77 -6.88 15.52
C ASN A 237 20.33 -7.12 16.97
N ALA A 238 21.18 -7.75 17.78
CA ALA A 238 20.95 -7.89 19.23
C ALA A 238 20.87 -6.52 19.94
N LYS A 239 21.68 -5.52 19.52
CA LYS A 239 21.59 -4.15 20.05
C LYS A 239 20.26 -3.47 19.71
N PHE A 240 19.73 -3.65 18.49
CA PHE A 240 18.38 -3.19 18.13
C PHE A 240 17.31 -3.82 19.02
N HIS A 241 17.35 -5.15 19.19
CA HIS A 241 16.39 -5.85 20.05
C HIS A 241 16.49 -5.41 21.52
N ALA A 242 17.70 -5.21 22.04
CA ALA A 242 17.91 -4.69 23.40
C ALA A 242 17.35 -3.28 23.58
N ALA A 243 17.31 -2.47 22.52
CA ALA A 243 16.66 -1.18 22.49
C ALA A 243 15.13 -1.26 22.24
N GLY A 244 14.57 -2.46 22.17
CA GLY A 244 13.14 -2.70 21.93
C GLY A 244 12.69 -2.56 20.49
N MET A 245 13.61 -2.46 19.53
CA MET A 245 13.30 -2.31 18.10
C MET A 245 13.31 -3.67 17.41
N ARG A 246 12.31 -3.94 16.59
CA ARG A 246 12.30 -5.07 15.65
C ARG A 246 13.00 -4.69 14.35
N ILE A 247 13.45 -5.68 13.60
CA ILE A 247 14.26 -5.46 12.41
C ILE A 247 13.63 -6.07 11.19
N VAL A 248 13.62 -5.31 10.11
CA VAL A 248 13.12 -5.71 8.80
C VAL A 248 14.26 -5.61 7.79
N ALA A 249 14.42 -6.56 6.87
CA ALA A 249 15.45 -6.50 5.83
C ALA A 249 14.87 -6.54 4.42
N ASN A 250 15.33 -5.64 3.57
CA ASN A 250 15.02 -5.57 2.16
C ASN A 250 15.62 -6.78 1.42
N VAL A 251 14.78 -7.51 0.68
CA VAL A 251 15.17 -8.66 -0.15
C VAL A 251 14.56 -8.51 -1.55
N LYS A 252 15.32 -8.88 -2.59
CA LYS A 252 14.96 -8.66 -3.99
C LYS A 252 14.93 -9.97 -4.77
N PRO A 253 14.00 -10.15 -5.75
CA PRO A 253 13.80 -11.42 -6.45
C PRO A 253 14.69 -11.62 -7.67
N CYS A 254 15.59 -10.71 -7.98
CA CYS A 254 16.51 -10.81 -9.10
C CYS A 254 17.92 -11.17 -8.60
N LEU A 255 18.54 -12.18 -9.20
CA LEU A 255 19.94 -12.46 -9.03
C LEU A 255 20.71 -11.85 -10.21
N LEU A 256 21.66 -10.96 -9.92
CA LEU A 256 22.55 -10.42 -10.91
C LEU A 256 23.40 -11.54 -11.54
N ASP A 257 23.86 -11.36 -12.77
CA ASP A 257 24.61 -12.35 -13.54
C ASP A 257 25.91 -12.84 -12.86
N ASP A 258 26.49 -12.00 -12.01
CA ASP A 258 27.68 -12.30 -11.19
C ASP A 258 27.35 -12.68 -9.73
N HIS A 259 26.09 -12.91 -9.41
CA HIS A 259 25.70 -13.33 -8.05
C HIS A 259 26.32 -14.70 -7.74
N PRO A 260 26.93 -14.91 -6.53
CA PRO A 260 27.60 -16.18 -6.20
C PRO A 260 26.69 -17.42 -6.35
N ALA A 261 25.38 -17.29 -6.07
CA ALA A 261 24.42 -18.38 -6.20
C ALA A 261 23.77 -18.49 -7.61
N TYR A 262 24.14 -17.61 -8.56
CA TYR A 262 23.52 -17.63 -9.90
C TYR A 262 23.66 -19.00 -10.60
N PRO A 263 24.86 -19.65 -10.63
CA PRO A 263 25.02 -20.97 -11.26
C PRO A 263 24.16 -22.05 -10.62
N GLU A 264 24.05 -22.06 -9.28
CA GLU A 264 23.20 -22.99 -8.53
C GLU A 264 21.74 -22.84 -8.93
N VAL A 265 21.20 -21.62 -8.86
CA VAL A 265 19.79 -21.35 -9.17
C VAL A 265 19.48 -21.64 -10.64
N LYS A 266 20.43 -21.34 -11.55
CA LYS A 266 20.32 -21.73 -12.97
C LYS A 266 20.21 -23.26 -13.13
N GLN A 267 21.02 -24.03 -12.41
CA GLN A 267 20.99 -25.50 -12.45
C GLN A 267 19.66 -26.06 -11.92
N LEU A 268 19.05 -25.40 -10.94
CA LEU A 268 17.71 -25.73 -10.42
C LEU A 268 16.58 -25.36 -11.39
N GLY A 269 16.87 -24.66 -12.52
CA GLY A 269 15.86 -24.08 -13.38
C GLY A 269 15.01 -23.04 -12.66
N GLY A 270 15.61 -22.34 -11.69
CA GLY A 270 14.93 -21.46 -10.74
C GLY A 270 14.65 -20.05 -11.27
N PHE A 271 14.94 -19.75 -12.52
CA PHE A 271 14.70 -18.45 -13.14
C PHE A 271 13.53 -18.48 -14.14
N ILE A 272 12.92 -17.31 -14.33
CA ILE A 272 12.10 -17.04 -15.51
C ILE A 272 12.97 -17.34 -16.75
N HIS A 273 12.42 -18.05 -17.70
CA HIS A 273 13.16 -18.59 -18.83
C HIS A 273 12.51 -18.22 -20.17
N ASP A 274 13.32 -18.19 -21.19
CA ASP A 274 12.87 -18.11 -22.57
C ASP A 274 12.18 -19.44 -22.96
N ALA A 275 10.96 -19.37 -23.45
CA ALA A 275 10.10 -20.54 -23.72
C ALA A 275 10.65 -21.45 -24.83
N GLN A 276 11.49 -20.92 -25.72
CA GLN A 276 12.06 -21.68 -26.87
C GLN A 276 13.39 -22.33 -26.50
N THR A 277 14.25 -21.59 -25.80
CA THR A 277 15.63 -22.04 -25.51
C THR A 277 15.77 -22.67 -24.13
N GLY A 278 14.83 -22.41 -23.22
CA GLY A 278 14.86 -22.82 -21.81
C GLY A 278 15.97 -22.12 -21.01
N GLN A 279 16.67 -21.12 -21.57
CA GLN A 279 17.69 -20.35 -20.85
C GLN A 279 17.05 -19.27 -19.99
N PRO A 280 17.70 -18.84 -18.89
CA PRO A 280 17.22 -17.69 -18.12
C PRO A 280 17.06 -16.45 -19.00
N VAL A 281 15.94 -15.74 -18.84
CA VAL A 281 15.74 -14.41 -19.43
C VAL A 281 16.58 -13.41 -18.64
N ILE A 282 17.48 -12.72 -19.35
CA ILE A 282 18.38 -11.71 -18.76
C ILE A 282 17.82 -10.34 -19.07
N GLU A 283 17.57 -9.58 -18.03
CA GLU A 283 17.05 -8.23 -18.15
C GLU A 283 17.84 -7.20 -17.32
N GLN A 284 17.64 -5.95 -17.66
CA GLN A 284 18.15 -4.85 -16.84
C GLN A 284 17.32 -4.77 -15.55
N PHE A 285 17.96 -5.02 -14.42
CA PHE A 285 17.46 -4.72 -13.10
C PHE A 285 18.02 -3.37 -12.64
N TRP A 286 17.49 -2.79 -11.58
CA TRP A 286 17.84 -1.41 -11.20
C TRP A 286 19.33 -1.19 -10.91
N ASP A 287 20.09 -2.20 -10.49
CA ASP A 287 21.50 -2.11 -10.10
C ASP A 287 22.45 -2.98 -10.96
N GLY A 288 21.94 -3.61 -12.02
CA GLY A 288 22.72 -4.43 -12.95
C GLY A 288 21.84 -5.33 -13.79
N VAL A 289 22.46 -6.16 -14.63
CA VAL A 289 21.76 -7.18 -15.42
C VAL A 289 21.64 -8.47 -14.63
N GLY A 290 20.54 -9.18 -14.76
CA GLY A 290 20.30 -10.41 -14.01
C GLY A 290 19.05 -11.15 -14.47
N ALA A 291 18.66 -12.18 -13.70
CA ALA A 291 17.48 -12.97 -13.96
C ALA A 291 16.56 -13.01 -12.74
N HIS A 292 15.25 -12.91 -12.97
CA HIS A 292 14.23 -12.98 -11.95
C HIS A 292 13.95 -14.44 -11.55
N LEU A 293 13.77 -14.67 -10.23
CA LEU A 293 13.39 -15.98 -9.70
C LEU A 293 11.98 -16.37 -10.13
N ASP A 294 11.79 -17.62 -10.51
CA ASP A 294 10.50 -18.20 -10.84
C ASP A 294 9.82 -18.78 -9.59
N PHE A 295 9.00 -18.00 -8.92
CA PHE A 295 8.26 -18.45 -7.71
C PHE A 295 7.13 -19.45 -8.01
N SER A 296 6.84 -19.78 -9.28
CA SER A 296 5.99 -20.92 -9.65
C SER A 296 6.76 -22.26 -9.66
N ASN A 297 8.10 -22.21 -9.53
CA ASN A 297 8.97 -23.38 -9.41
C ASN A 297 9.22 -23.71 -7.93
N PRO A 298 8.80 -24.90 -7.42
CA PRO A 298 9.02 -25.28 -6.02
C PRO A 298 10.50 -25.27 -5.60
N GLN A 299 11.43 -25.54 -6.51
CA GLN A 299 12.88 -25.52 -6.21
C GLN A 299 13.37 -24.09 -5.96
N ALA A 300 12.90 -23.12 -6.74
CA ALA A 300 13.21 -21.70 -6.52
C ALA A 300 12.61 -21.20 -5.19
N VAL A 301 11.39 -21.62 -4.88
CA VAL A 301 10.74 -21.32 -3.58
C VAL A 301 11.56 -21.91 -2.41
N ALA A 302 12.00 -23.16 -2.52
CA ALA A 302 12.81 -23.80 -1.47
C ALA A 302 14.17 -23.08 -1.30
N TRP A 303 14.82 -22.72 -2.40
CA TRP A 303 16.06 -21.93 -2.37
C TRP A 303 15.85 -20.58 -1.68
N TRP A 304 14.79 -19.86 -2.04
CA TRP A 304 14.42 -18.58 -1.43
C TRP A 304 14.19 -18.69 0.07
N GLN A 305 13.39 -19.68 0.49
CA GLN A 305 13.07 -19.90 1.89
C GLN A 305 14.30 -20.28 2.72
N ASN A 306 15.21 -21.08 2.16
CA ASN A 306 16.49 -21.43 2.80
C ASN A 306 17.41 -20.22 2.91
N GLY A 307 17.53 -19.42 1.85
CA GLY A 307 18.31 -18.19 1.85
C GLY A 307 17.79 -17.19 2.89
N LEU A 308 16.48 -16.97 2.93
CA LEU A 308 15.83 -16.11 3.92
C LEU A 308 16.13 -16.61 5.35
N ARG A 309 15.95 -17.90 5.62
CA ARG A 309 16.25 -18.46 6.94
C ARG A 309 17.71 -18.25 7.32
N GLN A 310 18.64 -18.69 6.47
CA GLN A 310 20.06 -18.74 6.79
C GLN A 310 20.73 -17.37 6.84
N GLN A 311 20.33 -16.43 5.99
CA GLN A 311 21.01 -15.15 5.81
C GLN A 311 20.26 -13.95 6.37
N VAL A 312 19.00 -14.14 6.78
CA VAL A 312 18.15 -13.06 7.33
C VAL A 312 17.69 -13.46 8.73
N LEU A 313 16.87 -14.49 8.87
CA LEU A 313 16.24 -14.85 10.15
C LEU A 313 17.26 -15.36 11.18
N ASP A 314 18.20 -16.25 10.80
CA ASP A 314 19.27 -16.78 11.68
C ASP A 314 20.29 -15.68 12.09
N TYR A 315 20.20 -14.50 11.47
CA TYR A 315 20.94 -13.31 11.87
C TYR A 315 20.19 -12.40 12.86
N GLY A 316 18.98 -12.78 13.25
CA GLY A 316 18.16 -12.03 14.19
C GLY A 316 17.31 -10.94 13.52
N ILE A 317 17.09 -11.00 12.22
CA ILE A 317 16.13 -10.14 11.54
C ILE A 317 14.74 -10.75 11.67
N ASP A 318 13.75 -9.96 12.03
CA ASP A 318 12.40 -10.45 12.34
C ASP A 318 11.54 -10.64 11.08
N VAL A 319 11.70 -9.80 10.05
CA VAL A 319 10.79 -9.71 8.90
C VAL A 319 11.53 -9.46 7.58
N GLY A 320 11.09 -10.13 6.52
CA GLY A 320 11.52 -9.86 5.14
C GLY A 320 10.68 -8.74 4.50
N TRP A 321 11.35 -7.82 3.81
CA TRP A 321 10.76 -6.76 3.01
C TRP A 321 11.00 -7.04 1.52
N ASN A 322 9.96 -7.55 0.84
CA ASN A 322 10.00 -7.87 -0.58
C ASN A 322 9.92 -6.59 -1.41
N ASP A 323 10.99 -6.27 -2.08
CA ASP A 323 11.15 -5.02 -2.83
C ASP A 323 11.62 -5.28 -4.27
N ASN A 324 11.40 -4.32 -5.17
CA ASN A 324 11.64 -4.45 -6.61
C ASN A 324 11.09 -5.76 -7.20
N ASN A 325 9.88 -6.11 -6.77
CA ASN A 325 9.23 -7.37 -7.10
C ASN A 325 8.03 -7.21 -8.06
N GLU A 326 8.02 -6.17 -8.87
CA GLU A 326 6.99 -5.90 -9.86
C GLU A 326 7.06 -6.86 -11.06
N TYR A 327 8.20 -7.53 -11.21
CA TYR A 327 8.45 -8.45 -12.33
C TYR A 327 8.25 -7.78 -13.68
N SER A 328 8.95 -6.67 -13.91
CA SER A 328 8.90 -5.93 -15.17
C SER A 328 9.63 -6.68 -16.29
N VAL A 329 9.36 -7.98 -16.44
CA VAL A 329 9.84 -8.85 -17.50
C VAL A 329 8.94 -8.64 -18.71
N MET A 330 9.47 -7.99 -19.75
CA MET A 330 8.71 -7.54 -20.93
C MET A 330 8.98 -8.35 -22.20
N ASP A 331 9.87 -9.33 -22.13
CA ASP A 331 10.15 -10.22 -23.26
C ASP A 331 8.94 -11.14 -23.53
N ASP A 332 8.39 -11.10 -24.73
CA ASP A 332 7.25 -11.92 -25.14
C ASP A 332 7.58 -13.43 -25.14
N ALA A 333 8.86 -13.80 -25.27
CA ALA A 333 9.29 -15.19 -25.16
C ALA A 333 9.45 -15.67 -23.70
N ALA A 334 9.37 -14.75 -22.73
CA ALA A 334 9.53 -15.09 -21.31
C ALA A 334 8.37 -15.94 -20.78
N ALA A 335 8.72 -17.00 -20.06
CA ALA A 335 7.77 -17.91 -19.40
C ALA A 335 8.24 -18.31 -18.01
N CYS A 336 7.29 -18.68 -17.16
CA CYS A 336 7.52 -19.35 -15.89
C CYS A 336 7.14 -20.83 -15.97
N ARG A 337 7.55 -21.63 -14.98
CA ARG A 337 7.24 -23.07 -14.90
C ARG A 337 5.76 -23.36 -14.63
N GLY A 338 4.99 -22.39 -14.13
CA GLY A 338 3.55 -22.45 -13.97
C GLY A 338 3.05 -23.64 -13.16
N PHE A 339 3.77 -24.05 -12.09
CA PHE A 339 3.46 -25.23 -11.29
C PHE A 339 3.44 -26.55 -12.09
N GLY A 340 4.19 -26.64 -13.18
CA GLY A 340 4.27 -27.81 -14.06
C GLY A 340 3.62 -27.63 -15.44
N SER A 341 2.92 -26.53 -15.65
CA SER A 341 2.39 -26.11 -16.96
C SER A 341 2.92 -24.71 -17.28
N ALA A 342 3.89 -24.62 -18.16
CA ALA A 342 4.54 -23.36 -18.49
C ALA A 342 3.53 -22.27 -18.88
N MET A 343 3.69 -21.08 -18.32
CA MET A 343 2.83 -19.92 -18.58
C MET A 343 3.67 -18.74 -19.09
N PRO A 344 3.22 -18.03 -20.14
CA PRO A 344 3.85 -16.79 -20.57
C PRO A 344 3.86 -15.75 -19.47
N MET A 345 4.93 -14.95 -19.39
CA MET A 345 5.05 -13.94 -18.33
C MET A 345 3.99 -12.85 -18.43
N HIS A 346 3.54 -12.45 -19.62
CA HIS A 346 2.48 -11.46 -19.78
C HIS A 346 1.13 -11.91 -19.17
N ARG A 347 0.92 -13.25 -18.99
CA ARG A 347 -0.26 -13.82 -18.31
C ARG A 347 -0.04 -14.14 -16.82
N SER A 348 1.19 -14.06 -16.32
CA SER A 348 1.53 -14.53 -14.98
C SER A 348 2.33 -13.55 -14.13
N ARG A 349 2.78 -12.44 -14.71
CA ARG A 349 3.69 -11.51 -14.06
C ARG A 349 3.25 -11.07 -12.64
N PRO A 350 2.02 -10.60 -12.41
CA PRO A 350 1.59 -10.17 -11.07
C PRO A 350 1.50 -11.32 -10.05
N LEU A 351 1.48 -12.58 -10.49
CA LEU A 351 1.47 -13.74 -9.61
C LEU A 351 2.77 -13.86 -8.81
N HIS A 352 3.92 -13.55 -9.44
CA HIS A 352 5.24 -13.74 -8.80
C HIS A 352 5.45 -12.92 -7.53
N PRO A 353 5.12 -11.63 -7.45
CA PRO A 353 5.18 -10.89 -6.18
C PRO A 353 4.28 -11.49 -5.09
N LEU A 354 3.11 -12.02 -5.42
CA LEU A 354 2.25 -12.71 -4.46
C LEU A 354 2.89 -14.00 -3.94
N LEU A 355 3.44 -14.83 -4.85
CA LEU A 355 4.13 -16.08 -4.49
C LEU A 355 5.41 -15.83 -3.71
N MET A 356 6.20 -14.81 -4.06
CA MET A 356 7.36 -14.35 -3.28
C MET A 356 6.94 -13.95 -1.86
N THR A 357 5.88 -13.15 -1.77
CA THR A 357 5.33 -12.69 -0.49
C THR A 357 4.89 -13.88 0.37
N ARG A 358 4.17 -14.82 -0.21
CA ARG A 358 3.76 -16.06 0.46
C ARG A 358 4.97 -16.89 0.90
N ALA A 359 5.96 -17.08 0.02
CA ALA A 359 7.17 -17.85 0.34
C ALA A 359 7.95 -17.24 1.51
N THR A 360 8.07 -15.90 1.53
CA THR A 360 8.68 -15.14 2.63
C THR A 360 7.89 -15.31 3.93
N TYR A 361 6.57 -15.12 3.88
CA TYR A 361 5.68 -15.31 5.03
C TYR A 361 5.77 -16.73 5.63
N GLU A 362 5.70 -17.76 4.79
CA GLU A 362 5.79 -19.17 5.23
C GLU A 362 7.15 -19.51 5.84
N ALA A 363 8.24 -18.93 5.34
CA ALA A 363 9.57 -19.12 5.93
C ALA A 363 9.67 -18.51 7.33
N GLN A 364 9.13 -17.32 7.51
CA GLN A 364 9.06 -16.65 8.82
C GLN A 364 8.18 -17.41 9.81
N ALA A 365 7.00 -17.88 9.38
CA ALA A 365 6.09 -18.67 10.21
C ALA A 365 6.72 -19.99 10.70
N ARG A 366 7.53 -20.62 9.86
CA ARG A 366 8.28 -21.82 10.25
C ARG A 366 9.47 -21.53 11.17
N HIS A 367 10.08 -20.35 11.03
CA HIS A 367 11.21 -19.94 11.86
C HIS A 367 10.78 -19.59 13.30
N ALA A 368 9.64 -18.92 13.46
CA ALA A 368 9.08 -18.54 14.75
C ALA A 368 7.63 -19.06 14.91
N PRO A 369 7.46 -20.38 15.18
CA PRO A 369 6.13 -20.96 15.30
C PRO A 369 5.33 -20.36 16.47
N GLY A 370 4.08 -19.97 16.20
CA GLY A 370 3.18 -19.39 17.20
C GLY A 370 3.28 -17.86 17.36
N GLU A 371 4.29 -17.24 16.76
CA GLU A 371 4.38 -15.78 16.72
C GLU A 371 3.55 -15.21 15.56
N PRO A 372 2.89 -14.03 15.75
CA PRO A 372 2.24 -13.33 14.66
C PRO A 372 3.24 -12.94 13.57
N VAL A 373 2.97 -13.36 12.34
CA VAL A 373 3.84 -13.12 11.19
C VAL A 373 3.20 -12.15 10.22
N TYR A 374 3.97 -11.24 9.70
CA TYR A 374 3.64 -10.46 8.52
C TYR A 374 4.89 -10.27 7.68
N THR A 375 4.73 -9.85 6.44
CA THR A 375 5.85 -9.41 5.62
C THR A 375 5.53 -8.05 5.00
N ILE A 376 6.47 -7.46 4.28
CA ILE A 376 6.26 -6.21 3.55
C ILE A 376 6.46 -6.51 2.07
N THR A 377 5.59 -5.97 1.21
CA THR A 377 5.73 -6.13 -0.25
C THR A 377 5.39 -4.85 -0.99
N ARG A 378 6.16 -4.52 -2.03
CA ARG A 378 5.90 -3.38 -2.89
C ARG A 378 4.88 -3.71 -3.99
N GLY A 379 5.17 -4.71 -4.80
CA GLY A 379 4.30 -5.22 -5.86
C GLY A 379 3.32 -6.27 -5.40
N GLY A 380 2.29 -6.52 -6.19
CA GLY A 380 1.37 -7.64 -6.03
C GLY A 380 -0.03 -7.41 -6.59
N PRO A 381 -0.78 -8.52 -6.79
CA PRO A 381 -2.18 -8.54 -7.17
C PRO A 381 -3.08 -8.67 -5.94
N PRO A 382 -4.42 -8.71 -6.13
CA PRO A 382 -5.37 -9.11 -5.10
C PRO A 382 -4.98 -10.43 -4.42
N GLY A 383 -5.04 -10.45 -3.09
CA GLY A 383 -4.57 -11.57 -2.27
C GLY A 383 -3.29 -11.28 -1.48
N LEU A 384 -2.49 -10.25 -1.86
CA LEU A 384 -1.28 -9.87 -1.11
C LEU A 384 -1.60 -9.45 0.34
N GLN A 385 -2.76 -8.84 0.58
CA GLN A 385 -3.19 -8.36 1.90
C GLN A 385 -3.34 -9.46 2.94
N ARG A 386 -3.41 -10.71 2.51
CA ARG A 386 -3.43 -11.90 3.39
C ARG A 386 -2.10 -12.16 4.10
N TYR A 387 -1.02 -11.56 3.62
CA TYR A 387 0.35 -11.84 4.08
C TYR A 387 1.11 -10.58 4.46
N ALA A 388 0.77 -9.43 3.86
CA ALA A 388 1.70 -8.31 3.84
C ALA A 388 1.09 -6.96 4.16
N GLN A 389 1.94 -6.10 4.74
CA GLN A 389 1.85 -4.65 4.68
C GLN A 389 2.41 -4.18 3.34
N THR A 390 1.84 -3.10 2.78
CA THR A 390 2.33 -2.50 1.54
C THR A 390 2.40 -0.98 1.62
N TRP A 391 2.99 -0.35 0.60
CA TRP A 391 3.07 1.11 0.51
C TRP A 391 2.90 1.58 -0.94
N SER A 392 2.80 2.88 -1.15
CA SER A 392 2.63 3.48 -2.48
C SER A 392 3.89 3.49 -3.35
N GLY A 393 4.95 2.80 -2.92
CA GLY A 393 6.24 2.80 -3.62
C GLY A 393 7.06 4.08 -3.40
N ASP A 394 7.96 4.36 -4.34
CA ASP A 394 9.01 5.36 -4.23
C ASP A 394 8.51 6.76 -4.61
N ASN A 395 7.86 7.43 -3.68
CA ASN A 395 7.36 8.81 -3.84
C ASN A 395 8.51 9.84 -3.78
N SER A 396 8.24 11.06 -4.24
CA SER A 396 9.21 12.16 -4.20
C SER A 396 8.85 13.20 -3.14
N THR A 397 9.87 13.91 -2.64
CA THR A 397 9.66 15.00 -1.69
C THR A 397 9.04 16.22 -2.36
N SER A 398 7.78 16.52 -2.03
CA SER A 398 7.08 17.74 -2.40
C SER A 398 5.75 17.88 -1.65
N TRP A 399 5.22 19.10 -1.55
CA TRP A 399 3.86 19.36 -1.05
C TRP A 399 2.79 18.63 -1.90
N SER A 400 3.02 18.54 -3.20
CA SER A 400 2.14 17.78 -4.11
C SER A 400 2.10 16.29 -3.73
N ASN A 401 3.25 15.67 -3.47
CA ASN A 401 3.29 14.27 -3.03
C ASN A 401 2.61 14.07 -1.67
N LEU A 402 2.81 14.97 -0.72
CA LEU A 402 2.10 14.92 0.56
C LEU A 402 0.58 14.88 0.35
N ARG A 403 0.04 15.83 -0.44
CA ARG A 403 -1.40 15.91 -0.72
C ARG A 403 -1.93 14.67 -1.46
N TRP A 404 -1.32 14.33 -2.58
CA TRP A 404 -1.84 13.26 -3.43
C TRP A 404 -1.63 11.86 -2.84
N ASN A 405 -0.58 11.64 -2.03
CA ASN A 405 -0.40 10.38 -1.32
C ASN A 405 -1.57 10.07 -0.37
N ILE A 406 -2.17 11.06 0.27
CA ILE A 406 -3.38 10.85 1.08
C ILE A 406 -4.47 10.17 0.22
N ARG A 407 -4.75 10.71 -0.97
CA ARG A 407 -5.78 10.17 -1.89
C ARG A 407 -5.39 8.80 -2.44
N THR A 408 -4.12 8.58 -2.79
CA THR A 408 -3.61 7.27 -3.18
C THR A 408 -3.82 6.23 -2.07
N GLY A 409 -3.55 6.59 -0.81
CA GLY A 409 -3.81 5.72 0.34
C GLY A 409 -5.30 5.39 0.52
N LEU A 410 -6.18 6.37 0.32
CA LEU A 410 -7.62 6.15 0.37
C LEU A 410 -8.10 5.26 -0.79
N GLN A 411 -7.51 5.40 -1.99
CA GLN A 411 -7.80 4.55 -3.15
C GLN A 411 -7.38 3.09 -2.89
N MET A 412 -6.19 2.89 -2.31
CA MET A 412 -5.73 1.57 -1.87
C MET A 412 -6.67 0.96 -0.83
N SER A 413 -7.11 1.76 0.12
CA SER A 413 -8.06 1.35 1.16
C SER A 413 -9.40 0.91 0.57
N LEU A 414 -9.97 1.70 -0.37
CA LEU A 414 -11.19 1.32 -1.10
C LEU A 414 -11.01 0.09 -1.99
N SER A 415 -9.77 -0.29 -2.28
CA SER A 415 -9.41 -1.51 -3.00
C SER A 415 -9.21 -2.72 -2.10
N GLY A 416 -9.47 -2.61 -0.78
CA GLY A 416 -9.32 -3.72 0.17
C GLY A 416 -7.90 -3.90 0.73
N MET A 417 -6.98 -2.99 0.45
CA MET A 417 -5.66 -2.94 1.06
C MET A 417 -5.69 -2.03 2.29
N PHE A 418 -5.78 -2.57 3.49
CA PHE A 418 -5.98 -1.77 4.69
C PHE A 418 -4.69 -1.48 5.47
N ASN A 419 -3.68 -2.35 5.38
CA ASN A 419 -2.38 -2.13 6.03
C ASN A 419 -1.43 -1.43 5.06
N ILE A 420 -1.64 -0.13 4.87
CA ILE A 420 -0.96 0.70 3.86
C ILE A 420 -0.37 1.98 4.46
N GLY A 421 0.56 2.58 3.72
CA GLY A 421 1.13 3.89 4.01
C GLY A 421 2.01 4.40 2.89
N HIS A 422 2.82 5.39 3.21
CA HIS A 422 3.70 6.09 2.28
C HIS A 422 5.07 6.28 2.93
N ASP A 423 6.09 6.53 2.14
CA ASP A 423 7.40 6.90 2.67
C ASP A 423 7.35 8.37 3.14
N VAL A 424 7.44 8.54 4.48
CA VAL A 424 7.29 9.84 5.15
C VAL A 424 8.49 10.74 4.85
N GLY A 425 8.20 11.96 4.41
CA GLY A 425 9.20 12.94 3.99
C GLY A 425 9.66 12.77 2.54
N GLY A 426 9.12 11.78 1.82
CA GLY A 426 9.46 11.42 0.44
C GLY A 426 10.72 10.57 0.33
N PHE A 427 10.64 9.51 -0.48
CA PHE A 427 11.77 8.60 -0.75
C PHE A 427 12.83 9.26 -1.62
N ALA A 428 12.45 9.71 -2.81
CA ALA A 428 13.32 10.37 -3.79
C ALA A 428 13.20 11.90 -3.74
N GLY A 429 13.90 12.59 -4.64
CA GLY A 429 13.89 14.05 -4.75
C GLY A 429 14.74 14.75 -3.69
N PRO A 430 14.54 16.05 -3.44
CA PRO A 430 15.32 16.82 -2.50
C PRO A 430 15.02 16.44 -1.04
N SER A 431 15.87 16.84 -0.12
CA SER A 431 15.58 16.79 1.32
C SER A 431 14.34 17.64 1.65
N PRO A 432 13.39 17.17 2.48
CA PRO A 432 12.23 17.98 2.85
C PRO A 432 12.66 19.19 3.69
N GLY A 433 12.07 20.36 3.44
CA GLY A 433 12.19 21.52 4.33
C GLY A 433 11.53 21.25 5.70
N PRO A 434 11.83 22.06 6.72
CA PRO A 434 11.35 21.84 8.08
C PRO A 434 9.82 21.72 8.17
N GLU A 435 9.09 22.68 7.60
CA GLU A 435 7.62 22.66 7.65
C GLU A 435 7.05 21.43 6.92
N LEU A 436 7.53 21.14 5.71
CA LEU A 436 7.07 19.99 4.94
C LEU A 436 7.28 18.68 5.70
N LEU A 437 8.45 18.51 6.34
CA LEU A 437 8.71 17.32 7.17
C LEU A 437 7.70 17.20 8.31
N ALA A 438 7.49 18.27 9.08
CA ALA A 438 6.55 18.26 10.20
C ALA A 438 5.12 17.94 9.74
N ARG A 439 4.63 18.60 8.68
CA ARG A 439 3.29 18.35 8.11
C ARG A 439 3.16 16.93 7.54
N TRP A 440 4.22 16.39 6.93
CA TRP A 440 4.20 15.02 6.42
C TRP A 440 4.12 13.99 7.56
N VAL A 441 4.91 14.18 8.61
CA VAL A 441 4.84 13.32 9.80
C VAL A 441 3.46 13.39 10.45
N GLN A 442 2.87 14.59 10.58
CA GLN A 442 1.51 14.78 11.08
C GLN A 442 0.46 14.05 10.22
N ALA A 443 0.52 14.18 8.89
CA ALA A 443 -0.42 13.52 7.98
C ALA A 443 -0.33 12.00 8.05
N CYS A 444 0.87 11.45 8.22
CA CYS A 444 1.13 10.02 8.16
C CYS A 444 1.16 9.34 9.54
N CYS A 445 1.20 10.07 10.66
CA CYS A 445 1.25 9.45 12.00
C CYS A 445 0.00 8.61 12.31
N LEU A 446 -1.10 8.82 11.58
CA LEU A 446 -2.35 8.09 11.72
C LEU A 446 -2.62 7.12 10.58
N ASN A 447 -1.71 6.98 9.62
CA ASN A 447 -1.81 5.92 8.61
C ASN A 447 -1.56 4.54 9.23
N PRO A 448 -2.14 3.47 8.70
CA PRO A 448 -1.87 2.11 9.17
C PRO A 448 -0.37 1.80 9.23
N ARG A 449 0.36 2.05 8.15
CA ARG A 449 1.83 2.00 8.10
C ARG A 449 2.40 3.40 8.28
N MET A 450 3.33 3.58 9.23
CA MET A 450 4.10 4.81 9.42
C MET A 450 5.59 4.50 9.35
N VAL A 451 6.21 4.77 8.23
CA VAL A 451 7.65 4.54 7.99
C VAL A 451 8.28 5.79 7.40
N MET A 452 9.31 6.32 8.05
CA MET A 452 10.17 7.35 7.47
C MET A 452 11.26 6.65 6.65
N ASN A 453 11.31 6.95 5.36
CA ASN A 453 12.24 6.33 4.41
C ASN A 453 12.79 7.36 3.43
N SER A 454 14.04 7.20 3.02
CA SER A 454 14.65 8.06 2.01
C SER A 454 15.82 7.43 1.29
N TRP A 455 15.95 7.80 0.04
CA TRP A 455 17.15 7.60 -0.78
C TRP A 455 17.35 8.84 -1.65
N LYS A 456 18.22 9.74 -1.19
CA LYS A 456 18.43 11.06 -1.80
C LYS A 456 19.71 11.09 -2.62
N ALA A 457 19.68 11.80 -3.75
CA ALA A 457 20.86 11.95 -4.61
C ALA A 457 22.02 12.72 -3.94
N ASP A 458 21.70 13.61 -2.99
CA ASP A 458 22.68 14.37 -2.19
C ASP A 458 23.19 13.61 -0.96
N GLY A 459 22.74 12.36 -0.75
CA GLY A 459 23.11 11.53 0.40
C GLY A 459 22.42 11.92 1.71
N SER A 460 21.51 12.91 1.70
CA SER A 460 20.76 13.28 2.90
C SER A 460 19.80 12.16 3.33
N ILE A 461 19.49 12.12 4.62
CA ILE A 461 18.67 11.08 5.23
C ILE A 461 17.54 11.74 5.99
N ASN A 462 16.30 11.31 5.72
CA ASN A 462 15.15 11.72 6.51
C ASN A 462 15.21 11.08 7.90
N LEU A 463 15.35 11.90 8.92
CA LEU A 463 15.38 11.48 10.32
C LEU A 463 14.46 12.37 11.16
N PRO A 464 13.83 11.87 12.23
CA PRO A 464 12.90 12.66 13.05
C PRO A 464 13.51 13.94 13.64
N TRP A 465 14.82 13.98 13.81
CA TRP A 465 15.58 15.09 14.40
C TRP A 465 16.42 15.88 13.39
N MET A 466 16.21 15.67 12.06
CA MET A 466 17.02 16.32 11.02
C MET A 466 16.91 17.85 11.02
N HIS A 467 15.79 18.39 11.46
CA HIS A 467 15.55 19.83 11.58
C HIS A 467 15.27 20.22 13.03
N PRO A 468 16.25 20.85 13.71
CA PRO A 468 16.06 21.26 15.11
C PRO A 468 14.88 22.19 15.34
N SER A 469 14.55 23.03 14.37
CA SER A 469 13.46 24.03 14.45
C SER A 469 12.05 23.45 14.52
N VAL A 470 11.85 22.18 14.09
CA VAL A 470 10.54 21.49 14.07
C VAL A 470 10.60 20.12 14.75
N LYS A 471 11.69 19.84 15.48
CA LYS A 471 11.89 18.55 16.15
C LYS A 471 10.77 18.27 17.16
N ALA A 472 10.29 19.28 17.85
CA ALA A 472 9.24 19.15 18.85
C ALA A 472 7.93 18.70 18.21
N GLU A 473 7.55 19.29 17.07
CA GLU A 473 6.34 18.99 16.30
C GLU A 473 6.38 17.57 15.72
N VAL A 474 7.53 17.20 15.16
CA VAL A 474 7.77 15.83 14.62
C VAL A 474 7.63 14.79 15.74
N PHE A 475 8.26 15.03 16.90
CA PHE A 475 8.17 14.11 18.04
C PHE A 475 6.77 14.04 18.64
N ALA A 476 6.06 15.18 18.69
CA ALA A 476 4.67 15.22 19.16
C ALA A 476 3.75 14.37 18.28
N ALA A 477 3.89 14.46 16.94
CA ALA A 477 3.12 13.65 16.00
C ALA A 477 3.45 12.15 16.14
N ILE A 478 4.72 11.77 16.30
CA ILE A 478 5.10 10.38 16.57
C ILE A 478 4.48 9.90 17.89
N ARG A 479 4.55 10.70 18.96
CA ARG A 479 3.94 10.33 20.26
C ARG A 479 2.42 10.23 20.19
N LEU A 480 1.73 11.08 19.41
CA LEU A 480 0.29 10.97 19.19
C LEU A 480 -0.08 9.59 18.63
N ARG A 481 0.71 9.03 17.70
CA ARG A 481 0.52 7.67 17.21
C ARG A 481 0.56 6.65 18.34
N TYR A 482 1.55 6.74 19.23
CA TYR A 482 1.67 5.80 20.36
C TYR A 482 0.53 5.98 21.37
N GLN A 483 0.07 7.20 21.62
CA GLN A 483 -1.10 7.46 22.44
C GLN A 483 -2.37 6.81 21.85
N LEU A 484 -2.54 6.86 20.52
CA LEU A 484 -3.67 6.26 19.82
C LEU A 484 -3.50 4.77 19.51
N MET A 485 -2.44 4.13 19.98
CA MET A 485 -2.13 2.73 19.67
C MET A 485 -3.26 1.75 20.03
N PRO A 486 -3.94 1.86 21.21
CA PRO A 486 -5.07 1.00 21.51
C PRO A 486 -6.23 1.17 20.54
N TYR A 487 -6.48 2.40 20.06
CA TYR A 487 -7.50 2.68 19.07
C TYR A 487 -7.09 2.09 17.70
N LEU A 488 -5.86 2.32 17.27
CA LEU A 488 -5.33 1.73 16.02
C LEU A 488 -5.42 0.20 16.03
N TRP A 489 -5.08 -0.44 17.16
CA TRP A 489 -5.18 -1.89 17.28
C TRP A 489 -6.62 -2.38 17.08
N GLN A 490 -7.62 -1.75 17.72
CA GLN A 490 -9.02 -2.07 17.50
C GLN A 490 -9.44 -1.93 16.02
N LEU A 491 -8.90 -0.94 15.32
CA LEU A 491 -9.17 -0.78 13.88
C LEU A 491 -8.53 -1.91 13.06
N PHE A 492 -7.33 -2.38 13.42
CA PHE A 492 -6.72 -3.55 12.78
C PHE A 492 -7.49 -4.84 13.04
N GLU A 493 -7.99 -5.06 14.25
CA GLU A 493 -8.86 -6.19 14.57
C GLU A 493 -10.15 -6.15 13.75
N ARG A 494 -10.78 -4.98 13.61
CA ARG A 494 -11.97 -4.81 12.76
C ARG A 494 -11.65 -5.00 11.28
N ALA A 495 -10.51 -4.54 10.81
CA ALA A 495 -10.05 -4.77 9.44
C ALA A 495 -9.86 -6.26 9.15
N HIS A 496 -9.29 -7.01 10.10
CA HIS A 496 -9.07 -8.45 9.99
C HIS A 496 -10.38 -9.25 10.02
N VAL A 497 -11.26 -8.97 11.00
CA VAL A 497 -12.46 -9.78 11.25
C VAL A 497 -13.67 -9.31 10.45
N GLN A 498 -13.86 -7.99 10.33
CA GLN A 498 -15.07 -7.38 9.78
C GLN A 498 -14.85 -6.79 8.38
N HIS A 499 -13.60 -6.79 7.89
CA HIS A 499 -13.21 -6.20 6.61
C HIS A 499 -13.50 -4.70 6.51
N GLU A 500 -13.34 -3.97 7.63
CA GLU A 500 -13.50 -2.52 7.67
C GLU A 500 -12.16 -1.81 7.39
N PRO A 501 -12.12 -0.83 6.48
CA PRO A 501 -10.93 -0.05 6.23
C PRO A 501 -10.53 0.79 7.45
N ILE A 502 -9.21 0.84 7.73
CA ILE A 502 -8.63 1.58 8.87
C ILE A 502 -8.70 3.08 8.62
N ILE A 503 -8.17 3.54 7.45
CA ILE A 503 -8.40 4.89 6.93
C ILE A 503 -9.36 4.80 5.76
N ARG A 504 -10.22 5.81 5.60
CA ARG A 504 -11.26 5.79 4.57
C ARG A 504 -11.77 7.19 4.22
N PRO A 505 -12.26 7.40 2.99
CA PRO A 505 -12.87 8.68 2.63
C PRO A 505 -14.09 8.97 3.51
N THR A 506 -14.42 10.25 3.67
CA THR A 506 -15.60 10.67 4.47
C THR A 506 -16.90 10.07 3.97
N PHE A 507 -17.07 9.90 2.66
CA PHE A 507 -18.28 9.28 2.09
C PHE A 507 -18.47 7.80 2.47
N TYR A 508 -17.43 7.13 2.96
CA TYR A 508 -17.56 5.74 3.43
C TYR A 508 -18.51 5.63 4.64
N ASP A 509 -18.40 6.56 5.57
CA ASP A 509 -19.26 6.65 6.76
C ASP A 509 -20.48 7.55 6.54
N PHE A 510 -20.44 8.47 5.57
CA PHE A 510 -21.47 9.47 5.26
C PHE A 510 -21.83 9.47 3.77
N PRO A 511 -22.33 8.33 3.22
CA PRO A 511 -22.56 8.18 1.77
C PRO A 511 -23.70 9.05 1.22
N ASP A 512 -24.59 9.53 2.08
CA ASP A 512 -25.75 10.38 1.72
C ASP A 512 -25.43 11.87 1.82
N ASP A 513 -24.28 12.25 2.37
CA ASP A 513 -23.82 13.63 2.43
C ASP A 513 -23.08 13.98 1.12
N ALA A 514 -23.73 14.79 0.27
CA ALA A 514 -23.20 15.14 -1.04
C ALA A 514 -21.81 15.81 -0.97
N GLN A 515 -21.53 16.59 0.09
CA GLN A 515 -20.24 17.25 0.26
C GLN A 515 -19.11 16.22 0.52
N CYS A 516 -19.42 15.10 1.15
CA CYS A 516 -18.44 14.03 1.39
C CYS A 516 -18.03 13.28 0.11
N LEU A 517 -18.84 13.37 -0.96
CA LEU A 517 -18.53 12.78 -2.26
C LEU A 517 -17.54 13.62 -3.08
N GLU A 518 -17.32 14.85 -2.69
CA GLU A 518 -16.34 15.73 -3.34
C GLU A 518 -14.91 15.41 -2.88
N ASP A 519 -13.95 15.60 -3.79
CA ASP A 519 -12.54 15.38 -3.47
C ASP A 519 -12.07 16.30 -2.34
N CYS A 520 -11.48 15.71 -1.32
CA CYS A 520 -10.87 16.44 -0.20
C CYS A 520 -9.58 15.75 0.24
N ASP A 521 -8.83 16.43 1.10
CA ASP A 521 -7.61 15.90 1.70
C ASP A 521 -7.87 15.35 3.13
N ASP A 522 -9.14 15.38 3.55
CA ASP A 522 -9.58 14.88 4.85
C ASP A 522 -9.95 13.39 4.75
N PHE A 523 -9.74 12.65 5.83
CA PHE A 523 -10.12 11.24 5.88
C PHE A 523 -10.59 10.83 7.28
N MET A 524 -11.37 9.74 7.32
CA MET A 524 -11.75 9.10 8.57
C MET A 524 -10.69 8.08 9.00
N LEU A 525 -10.34 8.09 10.27
CA LEU A 525 -9.60 7.03 10.96
C LEU A 525 -10.60 6.20 11.77
N GLY A 526 -10.94 5.03 11.26
CA GLY A 526 -12.13 4.32 11.71
C GLY A 526 -13.39 5.19 11.58
N SER A 527 -14.45 4.85 12.32
CA SER A 527 -15.70 5.64 12.34
C SER A 527 -15.69 6.77 13.36
N GLY A 528 -14.64 6.87 14.19
CA GLY A 528 -14.62 7.76 15.35
C GLY A 528 -13.91 9.09 15.15
N LEU A 529 -12.89 9.13 14.29
CA LEU A 529 -12.02 10.31 14.13
C LEU A 529 -11.97 10.78 12.67
N LEU A 530 -12.10 12.09 12.46
CA LEU A 530 -11.82 12.75 11.18
C LEU A 530 -10.47 13.46 11.30
N VAL A 531 -9.59 13.19 10.35
CA VAL A 531 -8.23 13.75 10.24
C VAL A 531 -8.22 14.78 9.12
N ALA A 532 -7.80 16.00 9.41
CA ALA A 532 -7.73 17.09 8.43
C ALA A 532 -6.28 17.62 8.29
N PRO A 533 -5.40 16.92 7.55
CA PRO A 533 -4.00 17.30 7.40
C PRO A 533 -3.86 18.67 6.75
N VAL A 534 -2.81 19.40 7.15
CA VAL A 534 -2.40 20.62 6.45
C VAL A 534 -1.46 20.23 5.31
N VAL A 535 -1.85 20.56 4.09
CA VAL A 535 -1.15 20.15 2.85
C VAL A 535 -0.72 21.35 1.97
N ASP A 536 -0.91 22.56 2.48
CA ASP A 536 -0.49 23.81 1.83
C ASP A 536 0.63 24.45 2.64
N GLU A 537 1.70 24.86 1.96
CA GLU A 537 2.85 25.52 2.55
C GLU A 537 2.47 26.85 3.22
N GLY A 538 2.98 27.09 4.42
CA GLY A 538 2.75 28.30 5.19
C GLY A 538 1.33 28.45 5.77
N ALA A 539 0.46 27.45 5.62
CA ALA A 539 -0.90 27.52 6.13
C ALA A 539 -0.94 27.40 7.66
N THR A 540 -1.56 28.39 8.30
CA THR A 540 -1.79 28.43 9.76
C THR A 540 -3.26 28.23 10.14
N THR A 541 -4.14 28.06 9.14
CA THR A 541 -5.56 27.74 9.29
C THR A 541 -5.93 26.60 8.34
N ARG A 542 -6.95 25.84 8.69
CA ARG A 542 -7.47 24.75 7.85
C ARG A 542 -8.98 24.88 7.71
N ARG A 543 -9.45 24.92 6.47
CA ARG A 543 -10.87 24.81 6.17
C ARG A 543 -11.24 23.33 6.09
N VAL A 544 -12.16 22.87 6.95
CA VAL A 544 -12.60 21.46 7.04
C VAL A 544 -14.12 21.38 6.97
N TYR A 545 -14.63 20.41 6.23
CA TYR A 545 -16.05 20.05 6.25
C TYR A 545 -16.26 18.95 7.29
N LEU A 546 -17.11 19.23 8.27
CA LEU A 546 -17.49 18.24 9.28
C LEU A 546 -18.82 17.59 8.86
N PRO A 547 -18.83 16.30 8.44
CA PRO A 547 -19.97 15.65 7.84
C PRO A 547 -21.26 15.72 8.64
N ALA A 548 -22.40 15.77 7.94
CA ALA A 548 -23.73 15.66 8.51
C ALA A 548 -23.99 14.24 9.05
N GLY A 549 -24.99 14.11 9.95
CA GLY A 549 -25.40 12.83 10.53
C GLY A 549 -25.09 12.72 12.03
N PRO A 550 -23.86 12.97 12.52
CA PRO A 550 -23.59 13.07 13.95
C PRO A 550 -24.30 14.28 14.57
N ALA A 551 -24.62 14.20 15.87
CA ALA A 551 -25.18 15.34 16.61
C ALA A 551 -24.21 16.53 16.70
N ALA A 552 -22.90 16.25 16.67
CA ALA A 552 -21.82 17.23 16.68
C ALA A 552 -20.48 16.56 16.35
N TRP A 553 -19.44 17.39 16.17
CA TRP A 553 -18.04 16.99 16.17
C TRP A 553 -17.31 17.72 17.31
N PHE A 554 -16.26 17.13 17.80
CA PHE A 554 -15.47 17.68 18.89
C PHE A 554 -13.99 17.71 18.47
N ASP A 555 -13.34 18.84 18.65
CA ASP A 555 -11.89 18.88 18.55
C ASP A 555 -11.27 17.87 19.50
N PHE A 556 -10.42 17.00 19.00
CA PHE A 556 -9.86 15.89 19.79
C PHE A 556 -8.97 16.37 20.94
N GLU A 557 -8.26 17.49 20.75
CA GLU A 557 -7.31 18.02 21.71
C GLU A 557 -8.01 18.88 22.78
N THR A 558 -8.86 19.82 22.33
CA THR A 558 -9.45 20.84 23.20
C THR A 558 -10.83 20.47 23.72
N GLY A 559 -11.52 19.51 23.09
CA GLY A 559 -12.92 19.20 23.39
C GLY A 559 -13.92 20.23 22.87
N GLN A 560 -13.48 21.24 22.12
CA GLN A 560 -14.37 22.26 21.54
C GLN A 560 -15.39 21.59 20.61
N ARG A 561 -16.67 21.95 20.81
CA ARG A 561 -17.78 21.41 20.01
C ARG A 561 -17.96 22.20 18.72
N TYR A 562 -18.15 21.48 17.61
CA TYR A 562 -18.45 21.99 16.28
C TYR A 562 -19.77 21.43 15.77
N ALA A 563 -20.52 22.24 15.00
CA ALA A 563 -21.73 21.78 14.35
C ALA A 563 -21.41 20.87 13.16
N ALA A 564 -22.22 19.84 12.95
CA ALA A 564 -22.12 18.94 11.79
C ALA A 564 -22.78 19.54 10.55
N GLY A 565 -22.46 19.00 9.37
CA GLY A 565 -23.06 19.36 8.09
C GLY A 565 -22.61 20.72 7.53
N GLN A 566 -21.47 21.26 7.97
CA GLN A 566 -20.98 22.55 7.49
C GLN A 566 -19.46 22.68 7.50
N TRP A 567 -18.98 23.71 6.81
CA TRP A 567 -17.58 24.07 6.78
C TRP A 567 -17.18 24.88 8.01
N HIS A 568 -16.01 24.58 8.53
CA HIS A 568 -15.36 25.31 9.61
C HIS A 568 -13.96 25.76 9.18
N SER A 569 -13.54 26.94 9.64
CA SER A 569 -12.15 27.37 9.60
C SER A 569 -11.57 27.19 10.98
N VAL A 570 -10.51 26.41 11.09
CA VAL A 570 -9.87 26.10 12.37
C VAL A 570 -8.40 26.51 12.34
N ASP A 571 -7.87 26.93 13.47
CA ASP A 571 -6.45 27.22 13.62
C ASP A 571 -5.63 25.94 13.44
N ALA A 572 -4.60 26.02 12.67
CA ALA A 572 -3.68 24.93 12.36
C ALA A 572 -2.21 25.37 12.40
N PRO A 573 -1.73 25.96 13.51
CA PRO A 573 -0.32 26.26 13.65
C PRO A 573 0.52 24.98 13.46
N LEU A 574 1.82 25.13 13.21
CA LEU A 574 2.67 23.97 12.88
C LEU A 574 2.66 22.87 13.95
N ALA A 575 2.46 23.25 15.20
CA ALA A 575 2.36 22.29 16.31
C ALA A 575 1.07 21.46 16.33
N ARG A 576 0.08 21.77 15.45
CA ARG A 576 -1.25 21.16 15.54
C ARG A 576 -1.61 20.40 14.26
N LEU A 577 -2.07 19.14 14.44
CA LEU A 577 -2.82 18.38 13.45
C LEU A 577 -4.32 18.52 13.79
N PRO A 578 -5.14 19.19 12.96
CA PRO A 578 -6.58 19.22 13.20
C PRO A 578 -7.19 17.82 13.15
N LEU A 579 -7.79 17.42 14.27
CA LEU A 579 -8.35 16.09 14.48
C LEU A 579 -9.69 16.25 15.21
N PHE A 580 -10.75 15.63 14.68
CA PHE A 580 -12.10 15.77 15.20
C PHE A 580 -12.70 14.43 15.55
N ALA A 581 -13.24 14.33 16.76
CA ALA A 581 -13.97 13.16 17.21
C ALA A 581 -15.47 13.34 16.92
N ARG A 582 -16.09 12.29 16.40
CA ARG A 582 -17.52 12.21 16.18
C ARG A 582 -18.26 12.16 17.54
N ALA A 583 -19.42 12.81 17.67
CA ALA A 583 -20.29 12.66 18.85
C ALA A 583 -20.62 11.18 19.10
N GLY A 584 -20.47 10.73 20.34
CA GLY A 584 -20.61 9.33 20.75
C GLY A 584 -19.36 8.47 20.54
N ALA A 585 -18.27 9.01 19.96
CA ALA A 585 -17.03 8.27 19.81
C ALA A 585 -16.37 8.01 21.18
N ARG A 586 -15.82 6.80 21.31
CA ARG A 586 -15.03 6.35 22.46
C ARG A 586 -13.63 5.99 21.96
N ILE A 587 -12.65 6.80 22.31
CA ILE A 587 -11.29 6.66 21.81
C ILE A 587 -10.39 6.20 22.96
N PRO A 588 -9.96 4.92 22.97
CA PRO A 588 -9.02 4.42 23.95
C PRO A 588 -7.61 4.95 23.66
N LEU A 589 -6.93 5.38 24.70
CA LEU A 589 -5.59 5.96 24.67
C LEU A 589 -4.65 5.20 25.60
N SER A 590 -3.37 5.15 25.20
CA SER A 590 -2.27 4.74 26.06
C SER A 590 -1.54 5.97 26.60
N LEU A 591 -1.05 5.90 27.84
CA LEU A 591 -0.12 6.89 28.39
C LEU A 591 1.32 6.58 27.99
N ASN A 592 1.57 5.45 27.34
CA ASN A 592 2.90 5.06 26.92
C ASN A 592 3.37 5.93 25.76
N SER A 593 4.14 6.96 26.09
CA SER A 593 4.82 7.83 25.15
C SER A 593 6.35 7.73 25.29
N GLY A 594 6.83 6.70 25.97
CA GLY A 594 8.24 6.50 26.28
C GLY A 594 9.09 6.04 25.09
N PRO A 595 10.43 6.11 25.22
CA PRO A 595 11.36 5.78 24.14
C PRO A 595 11.45 4.29 23.82
N VAL A 596 10.97 3.42 24.71
CA VAL A 596 10.97 1.97 24.47
C VAL A 596 9.60 1.58 23.96
N PRO A 597 9.53 1.02 22.74
CA PRO A 597 8.28 0.51 22.20
C PRO A 597 7.93 -0.86 22.81
N GLN A 598 7.98 -0.99 24.14
CA GLN A 598 7.12 -1.98 24.75
C GLN A 598 5.72 -1.56 24.40
N PHE A 599 5.18 -2.26 23.43
CA PHE A 599 3.83 -2.06 23.00
C PHE A 599 2.91 -2.41 24.17
N ASP A 600 2.74 -1.45 25.05
CA ASP A 600 1.74 -1.49 26.09
C ASP A 600 0.45 -0.94 25.48
N ASP A 601 -0.42 -1.85 25.02
CA ASP A 601 -1.77 -1.57 24.59
C ASP A 601 -2.72 -1.39 25.79
N ALA A 602 -2.19 -1.32 27.00
CA ALA A 602 -2.99 -1.03 28.17
C ALA A 602 -3.72 0.31 27.95
N VAL A 603 -5.03 0.21 27.93
CA VAL A 603 -5.91 1.38 27.84
C VAL A 603 -5.79 2.11 29.17
N ALA A 604 -5.11 3.26 29.14
CA ALA A 604 -4.94 4.10 30.32
C ALA A 604 -6.09 5.10 30.48
N GLU A 605 -6.69 5.52 29.36
CA GLU A 605 -7.78 6.49 29.31
C GLU A 605 -8.72 6.15 28.15
N VAL A 606 -10.02 6.39 28.35
CA VAL A 606 -10.99 6.40 27.24
C VAL A 606 -11.61 7.79 27.17
N ARG A 607 -11.27 8.53 26.13
CA ARG A 607 -11.93 9.81 25.85
C ARG A 607 -13.30 9.56 25.23
N ASN A 608 -14.32 10.14 25.88
CA ASN A 608 -15.69 10.08 25.41
C ASN A 608 -16.08 11.46 24.87
N PHE A 609 -16.73 11.50 23.72
CA PHE A 609 -17.09 12.73 23.03
C PHE A 609 -18.62 12.83 22.89
N GLY A 610 -19.26 13.63 23.76
CA GLY A 610 -20.69 13.90 23.77
C GLY A 610 -21.51 12.99 24.67
#